data_2e6d9b5536d78d5efa04585f4c86fa0f
#
_entry.id   2e6d9b5536d78d5efa04585f4c86fa0f
#
_cell.length_a   1.000
_cell.length_b   1.000
_cell.length_c   1.000
_cell.angle_alpha   90.00
_cell.angle_beta   90.00
_cell.angle_gamma   90.00
#
_symmetry.space_group_name_H-M   'P 1'
#
loop_
_entity.id
_entity.type
_entity.pdbx_description
1 polymer ?
#
loop_
_entity_poly.entity_id
_entity_poly.type
_entity_poly.pdbx_seq_one_letter_code
_entity_poly.pdbx_strand_id
1 'polypeptide(L)'
;VFIDSEIKNVGQLGYIGQNSYQSGLVSGKLLDLILPEGNVLIIHFAKEMDNQNHLVQREKGFYDWYSKNKRDIHQLFTIEVPDSTDEKWMERVVKYIEDKNIKGIFVTNSKVFNAGRLIEKYGLFNLKVIGHDLLKENVVFLKKDIVQFLICQRPEEQGYNAINKIFRHVVQKRVTARENYTSIDIVTKENVDYYKEFKREI
;
A
#
# COMPACT_ATOMS: atom_id res chain seq x y z
N VAL A 1 -2.38 22.76 0.51
CA VAL A 1 -2.50 21.52 -0.28
C VAL A 1 -2.05 20.36 0.57
N PHE A 2 -2.82 19.30 0.62
CA PHE A 2 -2.42 18.04 1.23
C PHE A 2 -1.80 17.11 0.18
N ILE A 3 -0.83 16.31 0.60
CA ILE A 3 -0.14 15.30 -0.23
C ILE A 3 -0.25 13.95 0.49
N ASP A 4 -0.59 12.90 -0.24
CA ASP A 4 -0.68 11.51 0.21
C ASP A 4 -1.75 11.25 1.28
N SER A 5 -1.83 12.04 2.34
CA SER A 5 -2.88 11.96 3.36
C SER A 5 -3.62 13.29 3.51
N GLU A 6 -4.89 13.23 3.90
CA GLU A 6 -5.79 14.38 3.96
C GLU A 6 -6.48 14.49 5.32
N ILE A 7 -6.54 15.73 5.83
CA ILE A 7 -7.45 16.11 6.93
C ILE A 7 -8.65 16.82 6.30
N LYS A 8 -9.84 16.29 6.50
CA LYS A 8 -11.07 16.87 5.94
C LYS A 8 -11.50 18.12 6.69
N ASN A 9 -12.18 19.03 5.98
CA ASN A 9 -12.86 20.21 6.53
C ASN A 9 -11.96 21.27 7.21
N VAL A 10 -10.70 21.41 6.76
CA VAL A 10 -9.76 22.44 7.29
C VAL A 10 -9.51 23.59 6.30
N GLY A 11 -10.38 23.78 5.32
CA GLY A 11 -10.24 24.88 4.34
C GLY A 11 -9.07 24.74 3.37
N GLN A 12 -8.63 23.52 3.12
CA GLN A 12 -7.51 23.22 2.23
C GLN A 12 -7.77 23.63 0.76
N LEU A 13 -6.72 24.05 0.08
CA LEU A 13 -6.76 24.34 -1.35
C LEU A 13 -7.03 23.07 -2.19
N GLY A 14 -6.67 21.91 -1.66
CA GLY A 14 -7.00 20.61 -2.24
C GLY A 14 -6.05 19.49 -1.82
N TYR A 15 -6.30 18.32 -2.40
CA TYR A 15 -5.56 17.08 -2.18
C TYR A 15 -4.86 16.65 -3.47
N ILE A 16 -3.67 16.10 -3.31
CA ILE A 16 -2.92 15.42 -4.38
C ILE A 16 -2.38 14.13 -3.80
N GLY A 17 -2.75 13.02 -4.42
CA GLY A 17 -2.35 11.71 -3.95
C GLY A 17 -3.07 10.61 -4.70
N GLN A 18 -2.87 9.39 -4.27
CA GLN A 18 -3.57 8.25 -4.83
C GLN A 18 -4.98 8.14 -4.21
N ASN A 19 -5.95 7.64 -4.97
CA ASN A 19 -7.23 7.25 -4.40
C ASN A 19 -7.02 5.95 -3.60
N SER A 20 -6.96 6.07 -2.28
CA SER A 20 -6.63 4.96 -1.39
C SER A 20 -7.64 3.81 -1.46
N TYR A 21 -8.93 4.12 -1.61
CA TYR A 21 -9.97 3.11 -1.77
C TYR A 21 -9.78 2.32 -3.08
N GLN A 22 -9.52 3.00 -4.20
CA GLN A 22 -9.25 2.34 -5.49
C GLN A 22 -7.96 1.52 -5.44
N SER A 23 -6.93 2.02 -4.76
CA SER A 23 -5.68 1.28 -4.52
C SER A 23 -5.95 -0.03 -3.76
N GLY A 24 -6.84 -0.01 -2.77
CA GLY A 24 -7.30 -1.20 -2.07
C GLY A 24 -8.02 -2.20 -2.98
N LEU A 25 -8.95 -1.73 -3.82
CA LEU A 25 -9.63 -2.58 -4.82
C LEU A 25 -8.64 -3.25 -5.77
N VAL A 26 -7.65 -2.50 -6.27
CA VAL A 26 -6.59 -3.03 -7.14
C VAL A 26 -5.76 -4.08 -6.41
N SER A 27 -5.36 -3.81 -5.17
CA SER A 27 -4.61 -4.77 -4.34
C SER A 27 -5.39 -6.06 -4.11
N GLY A 28 -6.70 -5.96 -3.80
CA GLY A 28 -7.58 -7.12 -3.65
C GLY A 28 -7.65 -7.95 -4.93
N LYS A 29 -7.85 -7.29 -6.09
CA LYS A 29 -7.86 -7.95 -7.40
C LYS A 29 -6.54 -8.67 -7.69
N LEU A 30 -5.41 -8.02 -7.44
CA LEU A 30 -4.10 -8.61 -7.73
C LEU A 30 -3.82 -9.82 -6.85
N LEU A 31 -4.16 -9.75 -5.55
CA LEU A 31 -3.96 -10.88 -4.66
C LEU A 31 -4.88 -12.05 -5.01
N ASP A 32 -6.14 -11.79 -5.34
CA ASP A 32 -7.10 -12.79 -5.78
C ASP A 32 -6.64 -13.53 -7.06
N LEU A 33 -5.98 -12.83 -7.99
CA LEU A 33 -5.45 -13.42 -9.22
C LEU A 33 -4.31 -14.42 -8.99
N ILE A 34 -3.50 -14.21 -7.94
CA ILE A 34 -2.33 -15.05 -7.65
C ILE A 34 -2.54 -16.02 -6.48
N LEU A 35 -3.67 -15.90 -5.79
CA LEU A 35 -4.04 -16.72 -4.64
C LEU A 35 -5.33 -17.48 -4.95
N PRO A 36 -5.26 -18.68 -5.53
CA PRO A 36 -6.45 -19.44 -5.93
C PRO A 36 -7.31 -19.87 -4.73
N GLU A 37 -6.69 -20.10 -3.57
CA GLU A 37 -7.34 -20.53 -2.34
C GLU A 37 -6.54 -20.13 -1.11
N GLY A 38 -7.18 -20.12 0.08
CA GLY A 38 -6.57 -19.84 1.37
C GLY A 38 -6.94 -18.47 1.93
N ASN A 39 -6.66 -18.28 3.21
CA ASN A 39 -7.02 -17.07 3.93
C ASN A 39 -6.01 -15.95 3.72
N VAL A 40 -6.46 -14.72 3.88
CA VAL A 40 -5.66 -13.52 3.68
C VAL A 40 -5.52 -12.74 4.98
N LEU A 41 -4.31 -12.30 5.27
CA LEU A 41 -3.97 -11.44 6.38
C LEU A 41 -3.67 -10.03 5.89
N ILE A 42 -4.42 -9.05 6.37
CA ILE A 42 -4.17 -7.63 6.18
C ILE A 42 -3.35 -7.15 7.37
N ILE A 43 -2.21 -6.51 7.11
CA ILE A 43 -1.32 -6.02 8.16
C ILE A 43 -1.17 -4.50 8.06
N HIS A 44 -1.44 -3.83 9.17
CA HIS A 44 -1.12 -2.42 9.39
C HIS A 44 0.13 -2.31 10.26
N PHE A 45 1.26 -1.91 9.69
CA PHE A 45 2.46 -1.55 10.46
C PHE A 45 2.39 -0.09 10.88
N ALA A 46 1.69 0.20 11.98
CA ALA A 46 1.44 1.56 12.44
C ALA A 46 1.55 1.66 13.96
N LYS A 47 1.88 2.86 14.46
CA LYS A 47 1.88 3.14 15.91
C LYS A 47 0.48 3.38 16.44
N GLU A 48 -0.35 4.09 15.66
CA GLU A 48 -1.75 4.44 15.97
C GLU A 48 -2.52 4.56 14.67
N MET A 49 -3.67 3.92 14.56
CA MET A 49 -4.53 3.95 13.36
C MET A 49 -5.43 5.17 13.28
N ASP A 50 -5.74 5.82 14.40
CA ASP A 50 -6.77 6.87 14.49
C ASP A 50 -6.58 8.05 13.53
N ASN A 51 -5.35 8.32 13.08
CA ASN A 51 -5.04 9.41 12.17
C ASN A 51 -4.66 8.97 10.74
N GLN A 52 -4.82 7.67 10.41
CA GLN A 52 -4.36 7.11 9.13
C GLN A 52 -5.51 6.73 8.20
N ASN A 53 -6.37 7.69 7.91
CA ASN A 53 -7.56 7.48 7.07
C ASN A 53 -7.24 6.77 5.73
N HIS A 54 -6.08 7.04 5.12
CA HIS A 54 -5.67 6.40 3.87
C HIS A 54 -5.49 4.87 4.01
N LEU A 55 -4.99 4.37 5.17
CA LEU A 55 -4.88 2.92 5.42
C LEU A 55 -6.25 2.28 5.57
N VAL A 56 -7.15 2.93 6.32
CA VAL A 56 -8.54 2.48 6.50
C VAL A 56 -9.27 2.42 5.14
N GLN A 57 -9.06 3.41 4.27
CA GLN A 57 -9.67 3.40 2.94
C GLN A 57 -9.08 2.30 2.04
N ARG A 58 -7.76 2.02 2.13
CA ARG A 58 -7.14 0.90 1.40
C ARG A 58 -7.71 -0.43 1.86
N GLU A 59 -7.78 -0.65 3.16
CA GLU A 59 -8.38 -1.85 3.73
C GLU A 59 -9.84 -2.03 3.28
N LYS A 60 -10.64 -0.96 3.37
CA LYS A 60 -12.03 -0.99 2.90
C LYS A 60 -12.14 -1.37 1.43
N GLY A 61 -11.32 -0.78 0.57
CA GLY A 61 -11.28 -1.13 -0.86
C GLY A 61 -10.92 -2.59 -1.08
N PHE A 62 -9.96 -3.10 -0.31
CA PHE A 62 -9.54 -4.50 -0.36
C PHE A 62 -10.67 -5.46 0.04
N TYR A 63 -11.34 -5.21 1.17
CA TYR A 63 -12.51 -5.99 1.60
C TYR A 63 -13.65 -5.95 0.57
N ASP A 64 -13.93 -4.76 0.02
CA ASP A 64 -14.99 -4.57 -0.96
C ASP A 64 -14.73 -5.34 -2.27
N TRP A 65 -13.46 -5.56 -2.64
CA TRP A 65 -13.13 -6.42 -3.78
C TRP A 65 -13.66 -7.84 -3.56
N TYR A 66 -13.30 -8.48 -2.46
CA TYR A 66 -13.72 -9.85 -2.16
C TYR A 66 -15.23 -9.97 -1.97
N SER A 67 -15.84 -9.06 -1.22
CA SER A 67 -17.28 -9.05 -0.99
C SER A 67 -18.08 -8.91 -2.29
N LYS A 68 -17.72 -7.97 -3.17
CA LYS A 68 -18.43 -7.72 -4.43
C LYS A 68 -18.27 -8.85 -5.45
N ASN A 69 -17.14 -9.56 -5.41
CA ASN A 69 -16.86 -10.66 -6.33
C ASN A 69 -17.25 -12.03 -5.76
N LYS A 70 -17.91 -12.07 -4.59
CA LYS A 70 -18.37 -13.29 -3.92
C LYS A 70 -17.26 -14.34 -3.78
N ARG A 71 -16.08 -13.88 -3.35
CA ARG A 71 -14.94 -14.74 -3.11
C ARG A 71 -14.98 -15.35 -1.70
N ASP A 72 -16.03 -16.12 -1.42
CA ASP A 72 -16.26 -16.75 -0.10
C ASP A 72 -15.24 -17.83 0.25
N ILE A 73 -14.36 -18.18 -0.69
CA ILE A 73 -13.26 -19.13 -0.47
C ILE A 73 -12.10 -18.55 0.37
N HIS A 74 -12.10 -17.22 0.56
CA HIS A 74 -11.08 -16.51 1.33
C HIS A 74 -11.70 -15.87 2.58
N GLN A 75 -11.19 -16.23 3.75
CA GLN A 75 -11.45 -15.45 4.96
C GLN A 75 -10.39 -14.34 5.07
N LEU A 76 -10.83 -13.13 5.36
CA LEU A 76 -9.97 -11.97 5.51
C LEU A 76 -9.80 -11.65 7.00
N PHE A 77 -8.57 -11.51 7.43
CA PHE A 77 -8.22 -11.16 8.80
C PHE A 77 -7.40 -9.88 8.79
N THR A 78 -7.57 -9.02 9.79
CA THR A 78 -6.77 -7.80 9.94
C THR A 78 -6.06 -7.81 11.29
N ILE A 79 -4.80 -7.41 11.28
CA ILE A 79 -4.00 -7.16 12.48
C ILE A 79 -3.25 -5.83 12.39
N GLU A 80 -3.07 -5.24 13.56
CA GLU A 80 -2.17 -4.09 13.73
C GLU A 80 -0.87 -4.58 14.37
N VAL A 81 0.24 -4.20 13.76
CA VAL A 81 1.57 -4.50 14.27
C VAL A 81 2.25 -3.18 14.61
N PRO A 82 2.66 -2.98 15.88
CA PRO A 82 3.38 -1.78 16.26
C PRO A 82 4.65 -1.60 15.41
N ASP A 83 4.90 -0.36 15.00
CA ASP A 83 6.16 0.02 14.36
C ASP A 83 7.28 0.05 15.41
N SER A 84 7.83 -1.10 15.68
CA SER A 84 8.84 -1.33 16.72
C SER A 84 10.05 -2.08 16.15
N THR A 85 11.22 -1.77 16.67
CA THR A 85 12.45 -2.54 16.43
C THR A 85 12.47 -3.89 17.16
N ASP A 86 11.57 -4.10 18.13
CA ASP A 86 11.41 -5.38 18.84
C ASP A 86 10.72 -6.39 17.94
N GLU A 87 11.44 -7.45 17.57
CA GLU A 87 10.96 -8.50 16.66
C GLU A 87 9.97 -9.50 17.29
N LYS A 88 9.59 -9.34 18.55
CA LYS A 88 8.61 -10.23 19.22
C LYS A 88 7.24 -10.30 18.52
N TRP A 89 6.89 -9.26 17.74
CA TRP A 89 5.69 -9.30 16.93
C TRP A 89 5.73 -10.41 15.87
N MET A 90 6.92 -10.76 15.36
CA MET A 90 7.07 -11.78 14.31
C MET A 90 6.55 -13.15 14.78
N GLU A 91 6.91 -13.58 15.98
CA GLU A 91 6.46 -14.87 16.52
C GLU A 91 4.93 -14.93 16.63
N ARG A 92 4.31 -13.83 17.08
CA ARG A 92 2.83 -13.74 17.15
C ARG A 92 2.19 -13.83 15.77
N VAL A 93 2.79 -13.15 14.78
CA VAL A 93 2.26 -13.14 13.40
C VAL A 93 2.45 -14.51 12.76
N VAL A 94 3.59 -15.19 12.96
CA VAL A 94 3.82 -16.56 12.46
C VAL A 94 2.78 -17.52 13.02
N LYS A 95 2.57 -17.51 14.33
CA LYS A 95 1.54 -18.34 14.97
C LYS A 95 0.15 -18.04 14.38
N TYR A 96 -0.17 -16.76 14.17
CA TYR A 96 -1.44 -16.37 13.58
C TYR A 96 -1.61 -16.87 12.13
N ILE A 97 -0.52 -16.84 11.34
CA ILE A 97 -0.47 -17.38 9.97
C ILE A 97 -0.79 -18.87 9.97
N GLU A 98 -0.19 -19.63 10.88
CA GLU A 98 -0.41 -21.06 11.01
C GLU A 98 -1.84 -21.37 11.50
N ASP A 99 -2.27 -20.77 12.61
CA ASP A 99 -3.59 -21.00 13.23
C ASP A 99 -4.76 -20.67 12.27
N LYS A 100 -4.59 -19.67 11.40
CA LYS A 100 -5.62 -19.22 10.46
C LYS A 100 -5.41 -19.70 9.03
N ASN A 101 -4.43 -20.58 8.78
CA ASN A 101 -4.09 -21.07 7.44
C ASN A 101 -3.96 -19.92 6.41
N ILE A 102 -3.22 -18.87 6.80
CA ILE A 102 -2.99 -17.72 5.92
C ILE A 102 -2.10 -18.14 4.74
N LYS A 103 -2.50 -17.75 3.54
CA LYS A 103 -1.75 -17.96 2.30
C LYS A 103 -1.43 -16.66 1.56
N GLY A 104 -2.15 -15.59 1.86
CA GLY A 104 -1.92 -14.26 1.30
C GLY A 104 -1.72 -13.20 2.38
N ILE A 105 -0.86 -12.22 2.10
CA ILE A 105 -0.61 -11.06 2.96
C ILE A 105 -0.79 -9.78 2.15
N PHE A 106 -1.58 -8.86 2.67
CA PHE A 106 -1.69 -7.50 2.17
C PHE A 106 -1.16 -6.51 3.22
N VAL A 107 -0.10 -5.79 2.90
CA VAL A 107 0.42 -4.71 3.75
C VAL A 107 -0.06 -3.37 3.23
N THR A 108 -0.80 -2.64 4.06
CA THR A 108 -1.53 -1.43 3.64
C THR A 108 -0.66 -0.18 3.48
N ASN A 109 0.58 -0.20 3.99
CA ASN A 109 1.52 0.92 3.93
C ASN A 109 2.88 0.52 3.32
N SER A 110 3.82 1.46 3.33
CA SER A 110 5.17 1.30 2.75
C SER A 110 6.08 0.30 3.47
N LYS A 111 5.62 -0.36 4.54
CA LYS A 111 6.46 -1.24 5.39
C LYS A 111 6.35 -2.72 5.04
N VAL A 112 6.07 -3.06 3.79
CA VAL A 112 5.97 -4.46 3.33
C VAL A 112 7.29 -5.23 3.50
N PHE A 113 8.42 -4.55 3.56
CA PHE A 113 9.70 -5.17 3.88
C PHE A 113 9.70 -5.91 5.21
N ASN A 114 8.87 -5.52 6.18
CA ASN A 114 8.73 -6.25 7.45
C ASN A 114 8.10 -7.64 7.23
N ALA A 115 7.08 -7.74 6.36
CA ALA A 115 6.54 -9.03 5.94
C ALA A 115 7.61 -9.85 5.20
N GLY A 116 8.40 -9.22 4.34
CA GLY A 116 9.53 -9.87 3.66
C GLY A 116 10.57 -10.45 4.63
N ARG A 117 10.97 -9.68 5.65
CA ARG A 117 11.88 -10.15 6.72
C ARG A 117 11.31 -11.32 7.50
N LEU A 118 10.01 -11.26 7.86
CA LEU A 118 9.33 -12.35 8.54
C LEU A 118 9.36 -13.63 7.69
N ILE A 119 9.05 -13.54 6.40
CA ILE A 119 9.04 -14.68 5.46
C ILE A 119 10.43 -15.30 5.34
N GLU A 120 11.49 -14.49 5.17
CA GLU A 120 12.87 -14.99 5.11
C GLU A 120 13.29 -15.66 6.42
N LYS A 121 13.00 -15.03 7.56
CA LYS A 121 13.42 -15.54 8.88
C LYS A 121 12.78 -16.88 9.23
N TYR A 122 11.52 -17.10 8.84
CA TYR A 122 10.75 -18.30 9.21
C TYR A 122 10.51 -19.27 8.03
N GLY A 123 11.06 -18.98 6.86
CA GLY A 123 10.98 -19.90 5.69
C GLY A 123 9.58 -20.00 5.08
N LEU A 124 8.74 -18.97 5.17
CA LEU A 124 7.34 -18.98 4.74
C LEU A 124 7.17 -18.58 3.25
N PHE A 125 8.01 -19.11 2.36
CA PHE A 125 8.12 -18.69 0.95
C PHE A 125 6.90 -19.04 0.07
N ASN A 126 5.94 -19.81 0.58
CA ASN A 126 4.69 -20.13 -0.10
C ASN A 126 3.61 -19.05 0.05
N LEU A 127 3.83 -18.04 0.88
CA LEU A 127 2.91 -16.92 1.04
C LEU A 127 2.95 -15.98 -0.19
N LYS A 128 1.79 -15.44 -0.55
CA LYS A 128 1.66 -14.40 -1.57
C LYS A 128 1.53 -13.04 -0.89
N VAL A 129 2.37 -12.08 -1.28
CA VAL A 129 2.46 -10.78 -0.59
C VAL A 129 2.29 -9.62 -1.56
N ILE A 130 1.46 -8.66 -1.18
CA ILE A 130 1.30 -7.38 -1.86
C ILE A 130 1.50 -6.24 -0.86
N GLY A 131 2.14 -5.18 -1.30
CA GLY A 131 2.34 -3.99 -0.47
C GLY A 131 2.41 -2.71 -1.30
N HIS A 132 2.88 -1.64 -0.66
CA HIS A 132 2.95 -0.31 -1.24
C HIS A 132 4.38 0.22 -1.23
N ASP A 133 4.63 1.14 -2.18
CA ASP A 133 5.83 1.97 -2.30
C ASP A 133 7.13 1.25 -2.69
N LEU A 134 7.93 1.97 -3.48
CA LEU A 134 9.22 1.50 -3.99
C LEU A 134 10.38 1.88 -3.07
N LEU A 135 10.22 1.69 -1.75
CA LEU A 135 11.35 1.82 -0.85
C LEU A 135 12.44 0.81 -1.22
N LYS A 136 13.71 1.16 -1.01
CA LYS A 136 14.84 0.28 -1.35
C LYS A 136 14.69 -1.10 -0.73
N GLU A 137 14.25 -1.16 0.52
CA GLU A 137 13.99 -2.39 1.24
C GLU A 137 12.88 -3.22 0.60
N ASN A 138 11.79 -2.58 0.15
CA ASN A 138 10.68 -3.26 -0.52
C ASN A 138 11.11 -3.86 -1.86
N VAL A 139 11.91 -3.11 -2.63
CA VAL A 139 12.44 -3.54 -3.92
C VAL A 139 13.33 -4.77 -3.78
N VAL A 140 14.09 -4.90 -2.69
CA VAL A 140 14.89 -6.11 -2.41
C VAL A 140 14.00 -7.35 -2.36
N PHE A 141 12.89 -7.30 -1.63
CA PHE A 141 11.95 -8.43 -1.50
C PHE A 141 11.12 -8.68 -2.76
N LEU A 142 10.82 -7.62 -3.52
CA LEU A 142 10.20 -7.75 -4.84
C LEU A 142 11.12 -8.52 -5.81
N LYS A 143 12.40 -8.15 -5.89
CA LYS A 143 13.39 -8.82 -6.75
C LYS A 143 13.66 -10.28 -6.35
N LYS A 144 13.50 -10.62 -5.07
CA LYS A 144 13.57 -11.99 -4.55
C LYS A 144 12.28 -12.81 -4.76
N ASP A 145 11.25 -12.21 -5.34
CA ASP A 145 9.93 -12.82 -5.52
C ASP A 145 9.22 -13.21 -4.20
N ILE A 146 9.63 -12.61 -3.10
CA ILE A 146 8.96 -12.74 -1.79
C ILE A 146 7.73 -11.84 -1.73
N VAL A 147 7.83 -10.66 -2.32
CA VAL A 147 6.70 -9.75 -2.59
C VAL A 147 6.40 -9.83 -4.08
N GLN A 148 5.15 -10.10 -4.46
CA GLN A 148 4.77 -10.27 -5.85
C GLN A 148 4.42 -8.95 -6.54
N PHE A 149 3.77 -8.03 -5.81
CA PHE A 149 3.39 -6.72 -6.34
C PHE A 149 3.66 -5.60 -5.34
N LEU A 150 4.15 -4.47 -5.85
CA LEU A 150 4.16 -3.20 -5.14
C LEU A 150 3.27 -2.20 -5.87
N ILE A 151 2.43 -1.49 -5.11
CA ILE A 151 1.64 -0.38 -5.63
C ILE A 151 2.45 0.90 -5.44
N CYS A 152 2.86 1.52 -6.55
CA CYS A 152 3.64 2.76 -6.51
C CYS A 152 2.73 3.99 -6.51
N GLN A 153 3.02 4.96 -5.64
CA GLN A 153 2.25 6.18 -5.45
C GLN A 153 2.83 7.41 -6.15
N ARG A 154 4.01 7.30 -6.77
CA ARG A 154 4.72 8.39 -7.46
C ARG A 154 4.89 9.65 -6.59
N PRO A 155 5.59 9.58 -5.45
CA PRO A 155 5.72 10.69 -4.51
C PRO A 155 6.34 11.96 -5.14
N GLU A 156 7.27 11.82 -6.08
CA GLU A 156 7.89 12.94 -6.79
C GLU A 156 6.87 13.68 -7.65
N GLU A 157 6.00 12.94 -8.35
CA GLU A 157 4.91 13.52 -9.16
C GLU A 157 3.90 14.24 -8.26
N GLN A 158 3.56 13.67 -7.11
CA GLN A 158 2.69 14.31 -6.14
C GLN A 158 3.28 15.63 -5.64
N GLY A 159 4.56 15.64 -5.27
CA GLY A 159 5.27 16.85 -4.83
C GLY A 159 5.29 17.92 -5.91
N TYR A 160 5.64 17.56 -7.15
CA TYR A 160 5.65 18.48 -8.29
C TYR A 160 4.25 19.09 -8.55
N ASN A 161 3.22 18.25 -8.58
CA ASN A 161 1.85 18.71 -8.81
C ASN A 161 1.34 19.61 -7.67
N ALA A 162 1.77 19.36 -6.42
CA ALA A 162 1.42 20.20 -5.28
C ALA A 162 1.99 21.62 -5.41
N ILE A 163 3.28 21.73 -5.76
CA ILE A 163 3.91 23.03 -6.00
C ILE A 163 3.25 23.76 -7.16
N ASN A 164 2.99 23.10 -8.28
CA ASN A 164 2.30 23.68 -9.40
C ASN A 164 0.89 24.17 -9.07
N LYS A 165 0.17 23.41 -8.25
CA LYS A 165 -1.18 23.80 -7.79
C LYS A 165 -1.13 25.07 -6.95
N ILE A 166 -0.20 25.15 -6.01
CA ILE A 166 0.02 26.36 -5.20
C ILE A 166 0.38 27.55 -6.09
N PHE A 167 1.33 27.38 -7.03
CA PHE A 167 1.74 28.42 -7.96
C PHE A 167 0.56 28.94 -8.80
N ARG A 168 -0.23 28.06 -9.39
CA ARG A 168 -1.41 28.43 -10.18
C ARG A 168 -2.43 29.21 -9.34
N HIS A 169 -2.64 28.82 -8.09
CA HIS A 169 -3.57 29.51 -7.23
C HIS A 169 -3.05 30.88 -6.75
N VAL A 170 -1.82 30.91 -6.21
CA VAL A 170 -1.27 32.12 -5.56
C VAL A 170 -0.82 33.14 -6.60
N VAL A 171 -0.08 32.72 -7.63
CA VAL A 171 0.54 33.63 -8.61
C VAL A 171 -0.40 33.90 -9.78
N GLN A 172 -0.98 32.85 -10.37
CA GLN A 172 -1.83 32.99 -11.55
C GLN A 172 -3.30 33.29 -11.20
N LYS A 173 -3.68 33.27 -9.90
CA LYS A 173 -5.07 33.49 -9.43
C LYS A 173 -6.09 32.56 -10.09
N ARG A 174 -5.69 31.37 -10.48
CA ARG A 174 -6.56 30.35 -11.11
C ARG A 174 -7.24 29.48 -10.07
N VAL A 175 -8.50 29.17 -10.32
CA VAL A 175 -9.21 28.12 -9.57
C VAL A 175 -8.65 26.77 -9.99
N THR A 176 -8.35 25.90 -9.01
CA THR A 176 -7.82 24.56 -9.24
C THR A 176 -8.80 23.51 -8.70
N ALA A 177 -8.85 22.34 -9.32
CA ALA A 177 -9.66 21.22 -8.82
C ALA A 177 -9.31 20.89 -7.37
N ARG A 178 -10.31 20.53 -6.54
CA ARG A 178 -10.06 20.18 -5.14
C ARG A 178 -9.27 18.89 -4.98
N GLU A 179 -9.57 17.87 -5.78
CA GLU A 179 -8.93 16.56 -5.73
C GLU A 179 -8.19 16.31 -7.04
N ASN A 180 -6.93 15.90 -6.93
CA ASN A 180 -6.09 15.47 -8.06
C ASN A 180 -5.50 14.12 -7.71
N TYR A 181 -6.09 13.07 -8.27
CA TYR A 181 -5.59 11.71 -8.08
C TYR A 181 -4.45 11.39 -9.02
N THR A 182 -3.38 10.81 -8.46
CA THR A 182 -2.27 10.23 -9.24
C THR A 182 -2.59 8.81 -9.67
N SER A 183 -1.90 8.33 -10.69
CA SER A 183 -2.05 6.96 -11.19
C SER A 183 -1.76 5.92 -10.12
N ILE A 184 -2.38 4.76 -10.25
CA ILE A 184 -2.10 3.55 -9.46
C ILE A 184 -1.23 2.65 -10.33
N ASP A 185 0.07 2.64 -10.06
CA ASP A 185 1.01 1.83 -10.82
C ASP A 185 1.25 0.49 -10.12
N ILE A 186 1.21 -0.58 -10.91
CA ILE A 186 1.50 -1.94 -10.46
C ILE A 186 2.94 -2.27 -10.87
N VAL A 187 3.76 -2.57 -9.88
CA VAL A 187 5.17 -2.87 -10.08
C VAL A 187 5.47 -4.30 -9.68
N THR A 188 6.15 -5.00 -10.59
CA THR A 188 6.63 -6.38 -10.43
C THR A 188 8.16 -6.40 -10.51
N LYS A 189 8.78 -7.56 -10.25
CA LYS A 189 10.23 -7.71 -10.40
C LYS A 189 10.71 -7.49 -11.84
N GLU A 190 9.83 -7.72 -12.83
CA GLU A 190 10.16 -7.59 -14.23
C GLU A 190 10.18 -6.14 -14.71
N ASN A 191 9.41 -5.23 -14.07
CA ASN A 191 9.32 -3.84 -14.51
C ASN A 191 9.94 -2.83 -13.54
N VAL A 192 10.35 -3.24 -12.32
CA VAL A 192 10.85 -2.33 -11.29
C VAL A 192 12.08 -1.52 -11.72
N ASP A 193 12.96 -2.10 -12.53
CA ASP A 193 14.17 -1.41 -12.99
C ASP A 193 13.88 -0.30 -14.02
N TYR A 194 12.68 -0.28 -14.59
CA TYR A 194 12.19 0.76 -15.49
C TYR A 194 11.48 1.90 -14.76
N TYR A 195 11.11 1.69 -13.49
CA TYR A 195 10.64 2.75 -12.59
C TYR A 195 11.84 3.55 -12.12
N LYS A 196 12.40 4.35 -13.04
CA LYS A 196 13.40 5.34 -12.65
C LYS A 196 12.70 6.40 -11.82
N GLU A 197 13.30 6.74 -10.67
CA GLU A 197 13.02 8.01 -10.02
C GLU A 197 12.95 9.08 -11.12
N PHE A 198 11.96 9.94 -11.03
CA PHE A 198 11.72 11.00 -12.02
C PHE A 198 12.90 12.00 -11.97
N LYS A 199 14.06 11.58 -12.47
CA LYS A 199 15.20 12.47 -12.69
C LYS A 199 14.84 13.33 -13.89
N ARG A 200 14.20 14.47 -13.63
CA ARG A 200 14.25 15.56 -14.59
C ARG A 200 15.69 16.04 -14.60
N GLU A 201 16.36 15.89 -15.71
CA GLU A 201 17.53 16.70 -16.00
C GLU A 201 17.05 18.15 -15.93
N ILE A 202 17.59 18.90 -14.97
CA ILE A 202 17.36 20.34 -14.79
C ILE A 202 18.26 21.05 -15.79
#